data_b29d4d3d20edbea35cb4ca3227740c86
#
_entry.id   b29d4d3d20edbea35cb4ca3227740c86
#
_cell.length_a   1.000
_cell.length_b   1.000
_cell.length_c   1.000
_cell.angle_alpha   90.00
_cell.angle_beta   90.00
_cell.angle_gamma   90.00
#
_symmetry.space_group_name_H-M   'P 1'
#
loop_
_entity.id
_entity.type
_entity.pdbx_description
1 polymer ?
#
loop_
_entity_poly.entity_id
_entity_poly.type
_entity_poly.pdbx_seq_one_letter_code
_entity_poly.pdbx_strand_id
1 'polypeptide(L)'
;MQKLSKLLPVALLLGFFFFGLDALIQSKPSSKNERVYKVVQQYSPYYLDKRFGGLQILSRSDPDFKEKPTNTTIFKEFERLEKEWGKKHLKVQNNTLLILDNNDTRLAELPLQSKEELLFIQNYYGVQP
;
A
#
# COMPACT_ATOMS: atom_id res chain seq x y z
N MET A 1 9.81 -5.06 -37.84
CA MET A 1 8.57 -5.09 -37.08
C MET A 1 8.37 -6.34 -36.23
N GLN A 2 9.14 -7.38 -36.47
CA GLN A 2 9.10 -8.58 -35.63
C GLN A 2 9.52 -8.31 -34.18
N LYS A 3 10.36 -7.29 -33.95
CA LYS A 3 10.76 -6.90 -32.59
C LYS A 3 9.62 -6.28 -31.78
N LEU A 4 8.72 -5.57 -32.43
CA LEU A 4 7.56 -4.96 -31.78
C LEU A 4 6.53 -6.01 -31.39
N SER A 5 6.32 -7.03 -32.21
CA SER A 5 5.37 -8.09 -31.90
C SER A 5 5.86 -9.03 -30.81
N LYS A 6 7.18 -9.10 -30.56
CA LYS A 6 7.75 -9.87 -29.44
C LYS A 6 7.73 -9.09 -28.12
N LEU A 7 7.82 -7.76 -28.19
CA LEU A 7 7.79 -6.91 -27.00
C LEU A 7 6.36 -6.60 -26.54
N LEU A 8 5.41 -6.58 -27.47
CA LEU A 8 4.02 -6.28 -27.17
C LEU A 8 3.39 -7.26 -26.18
N PRO A 9 3.54 -8.59 -26.30
CA PRO A 9 2.99 -9.51 -25.29
C PRO A 9 3.61 -9.36 -23.91
N VAL A 10 4.91 -9.07 -23.84
CA VAL A 10 5.60 -8.86 -22.57
C VAL A 10 5.14 -7.55 -21.92
N ALA A 11 5.03 -6.48 -22.70
CA ALA A 11 4.53 -5.20 -22.23
C ALA A 11 3.06 -5.30 -21.79
N LEU A 12 2.24 -6.05 -22.50
CA LEU A 12 0.85 -6.30 -22.11
C LEU A 12 0.74 -7.11 -20.82
N LEU A 13 1.58 -8.12 -20.66
CA LEU A 13 1.59 -8.93 -19.45
C LEU A 13 2.01 -8.10 -18.24
N LEU A 14 3.03 -7.27 -18.36
CA LEU A 14 3.46 -6.36 -17.32
C LEU A 14 2.39 -5.31 -17.03
N GLY A 15 1.79 -4.74 -18.07
CA GLY A 15 0.69 -3.80 -17.93
C GLY A 15 -0.51 -4.40 -17.23
N PHE A 16 -0.90 -5.62 -17.60
CA PHE A 16 -1.98 -6.34 -16.93
C PHE A 16 -1.69 -6.62 -15.47
N PHE A 17 -0.45 -6.94 -15.16
CA PHE A 17 -0.04 -7.20 -13.79
C PHE A 17 -0.19 -5.95 -12.92
N PHE A 18 0.30 -4.81 -13.40
CA PHE A 18 0.18 -3.55 -12.69
C PHE A 18 -1.26 -3.03 -12.66
N PHE A 19 -1.96 -3.10 -13.76
CA PHE A 19 -3.38 -2.71 -13.83
C PHE A 19 -4.25 -3.61 -12.96
N GLY A 20 -3.96 -4.90 -12.92
CA GLY A 20 -4.71 -5.83 -12.08
C GLY A 20 -4.58 -5.51 -10.60
N LEU A 21 -3.36 -5.18 -10.14
CA LEU A 21 -3.14 -4.77 -8.76
C LEU A 21 -3.81 -3.43 -8.46
N ASP A 22 -3.67 -2.44 -9.33
CA ASP A 22 -4.30 -1.14 -9.16
C ASP A 22 -5.83 -1.26 -9.18
N ALA A 23 -6.38 -2.02 -10.10
CA ALA A 23 -7.83 -2.20 -10.20
C ALA A 23 -8.40 -2.89 -8.95
N LEU A 24 -7.71 -3.89 -8.42
CA LEU A 24 -8.12 -4.56 -7.19
C LEU A 24 -8.01 -3.65 -5.98
N ILE A 25 -7.01 -2.80 -5.94
CA ILE A 25 -6.83 -1.82 -4.87
C ILE A 25 -7.85 -0.69 -5.01
N GLN A 26 -8.14 -0.25 -6.22
CA GLN A 26 -9.08 0.84 -6.50
C GLN A 26 -10.55 0.43 -6.45
N SER A 27 -10.85 -0.86 -6.56
CA SER A 27 -12.24 -1.34 -6.47
C SER A 27 -12.80 -1.24 -5.06
N LYS A 28 -12.02 -0.84 -4.10
CA LYS A 28 -12.48 -0.59 -2.73
C LYS A 28 -13.20 0.74 -2.62
N PRO A 29 -14.25 0.82 -1.78
CA PRO A 29 -15.07 2.03 -1.68
C PRO A 29 -14.32 3.26 -1.15
N SER A 30 -13.21 3.11 -0.47
CA SER A 30 -12.36 4.21 -0.08
C SER A 30 -11.41 4.53 -1.23
N SER A 31 -11.63 5.65 -1.91
CA SER A 31 -10.68 6.11 -2.92
C SER A 31 -9.33 6.36 -2.27
N LYS A 32 -8.31 5.69 -2.75
CA LYS A 32 -6.95 5.90 -2.27
C LYS A 32 -6.38 7.18 -2.85
N ASN A 33 -5.77 7.98 -2.01
CA ASN A 33 -4.92 9.05 -2.49
C ASN A 33 -3.58 8.44 -2.91
N GLU A 34 -3.36 8.36 -4.21
CA GLU A 34 -2.18 7.68 -4.75
C GLU A 34 -0.87 8.32 -4.29
N ARG A 35 -0.83 9.63 -4.22
CA ARG A 35 0.39 10.35 -3.82
C ARG A 35 0.80 9.97 -2.40
N VAL A 36 -0.12 10.05 -1.47
CA VAL A 36 0.13 9.73 -0.06
C VAL A 36 0.40 8.23 0.09
N TYR A 37 -0.42 7.40 -0.53
CA TYR A 37 -0.29 5.96 -0.43
C TYR A 37 1.07 5.47 -0.92
N LYS A 38 1.54 5.98 -2.05
CA LYS A 38 2.84 5.59 -2.61
C LYS A 38 4.00 5.93 -1.69
N VAL A 39 3.95 7.09 -1.05
CA VAL A 39 4.99 7.49 -0.11
C VAL A 39 4.97 6.60 1.12
N VAL A 40 3.80 6.42 1.73
CA VAL A 40 3.66 5.61 2.94
C VAL A 40 4.03 4.16 2.68
N GLN A 41 3.67 3.63 1.51
CA GLN A 41 3.94 2.24 1.15
C GLN A 41 5.43 1.91 1.11
N GLN A 42 6.28 2.88 0.84
CA GLN A 42 7.73 2.69 0.87
C GLN A 42 8.24 2.38 2.28
N TYR A 43 7.53 2.80 3.31
CA TYR A 43 7.91 2.62 4.71
C TYR A 43 7.12 1.53 5.40
N SER A 44 5.95 1.17 4.87
CA SER A 44 5.17 0.05 5.39
C SER A 44 5.94 -1.26 5.20
N PRO A 45 6.00 -2.13 6.22
CA PRO A 45 6.68 -3.41 6.06
C PRO A 45 5.90 -4.40 5.22
N TYR A 46 4.59 -4.24 5.10
CA TYR A 46 3.75 -5.24 4.46
C TYR A 46 3.71 -5.06 2.96
N TYR A 47 3.72 -6.18 2.23
CA TYR A 47 3.57 -6.17 0.79
C TYR A 47 2.90 -7.45 0.31
N LEU A 48 2.28 -7.36 -0.87
CA LEU A 48 1.65 -8.49 -1.51
C LEU A 48 2.64 -9.18 -2.43
N ASP A 49 2.64 -10.50 -2.39
CA ASP A 49 3.47 -11.33 -3.26
C ASP A 49 2.64 -12.45 -3.87
N LYS A 50 3.08 -12.94 -5.01
CA LYS A 50 2.42 -14.06 -5.66
C LYS A 50 2.82 -15.36 -5.00
N ARG A 51 1.83 -16.26 -4.85
CA ARG A 51 2.06 -17.64 -4.49
C ARG A 51 1.30 -18.55 -5.45
N PHE A 52 1.58 -19.81 -5.40
CA PHE A 52 0.82 -20.77 -6.18
C PHE A 52 -0.66 -20.74 -5.75
N GLY A 53 -1.53 -20.40 -6.69
CA GLY A 53 -2.97 -20.33 -6.44
C GLY A 53 -3.49 -18.98 -5.92
N GLY A 54 -2.65 -17.94 -5.79
CA GLY A 54 -3.15 -16.64 -5.35
C GLY A 54 -2.08 -15.68 -4.89
N LEU A 55 -2.44 -14.86 -3.91
CA LEU A 55 -1.55 -13.87 -3.31
C LEU A 55 -1.30 -14.21 -1.85
N GLN A 56 -0.22 -13.67 -1.32
CA GLN A 56 0.12 -13.77 0.10
C GLN A 56 0.63 -12.42 0.60
N ILE A 57 0.53 -12.21 1.91
CA ILE A 57 1.02 -11.00 2.55
C ILE A 57 2.31 -11.34 3.27
N LEU A 58 3.37 -10.62 2.93
CA LEU A 58 4.69 -10.77 3.54
C LEU A 58 5.09 -9.48 4.23
N SER A 59 6.10 -9.58 5.10
CA SER A 59 6.67 -8.43 5.80
C SER A 59 8.17 -8.33 5.52
N ARG A 60 8.62 -7.13 5.19
CA ARG A 60 10.06 -6.86 4.99
C ARG A 60 10.83 -6.86 6.29
N SER A 61 10.16 -6.60 7.41
CA SER A 61 10.79 -6.54 8.71
C SER A 61 10.80 -7.88 9.46
N ASP A 62 9.99 -8.83 9.03
CA ASP A 62 9.85 -10.14 9.66
C ASP A 62 9.79 -11.22 8.60
N PRO A 63 10.89 -11.97 8.38
CA PRO A 63 10.92 -13.02 7.36
C PRO A 63 10.00 -14.20 7.68
N ASP A 64 9.60 -14.36 8.93
CA ASP A 64 8.68 -15.42 9.34
C ASP A 64 7.21 -15.04 9.16
N PHE A 65 6.92 -13.77 8.90
CA PHE A 65 5.57 -13.30 8.70
C PHE A 65 5.05 -13.75 7.33
N LYS A 66 3.96 -14.48 7.32
CA LYS A 66 3.30 -14.91 6.11
C LYS A 66 1.83 -15.16 6.39
N GLU A 67 0.96 -14.43 5.70
CA GLU A 67 -0.48 -14.66 5.75
C GLU A 67 -1.01 -14.99 4.36
N LYS A 68 -1.85 -16.00 4.29
CA LYS A 68 -2.44 -16.49 3.03
C LYS A 68 -3.95 -16.47 3.11
N PRO A 69 -4.59 -15.29 3.21
CA PRO A 69 -6.03 -15.22 3.21
C PRO A 69 -6.61 -15.69 1.87
N THR A 70 -7.89 -15.97 1.86
CA THR A 70 -8.57 -16.30 0.60
C THR A 70 -8.53 -15.13 -0.35
N ASN A 71 -8.67 -15.38 -1.65
CA ASN A 71 -8.65 -14.33 -2.67
C ASN A 71 -9.74 -13.27 -2.47
N THR A 72 -10.80 -13.61 -1.75
CA THR A 72 -11.88 -12.66 -1.44
C THR A 72 -11.59 -11.77 -0.23
N THR A 73 -10.70 -12.20 0.66
CA THR A 73 -10.41 -11.48 1.91
C THR A 73 -9.02 -10.88 1.98
N ILE A 74 -8.13 -11.19 1.05
CA ILE A 74 -6.73 -10.79 1.12
C ILE A 74 -6.55 -9.27 1.19
N PHE A 75 -7.32 -8.52 0.43
CA PHE A 75 -7.20 -7.06 0.42
C PHE A 75 -7.72 -6.44 1.72
N LYS A 76 -8.75 -7.03 2.30
CA LYS A 76 -9.26 -6.64 3.62
C LYS A 76 -8.21 -6.86 4.70
N GLU A 77 -7.55 -7.99 4.68
CA GLU A 77 -6.50 -8.32 5.63
C GLU A 77 -5.28 -7.42 5.45
N PHE A 78 -4.90 -7.15 4.22
CA PHE A 78 -3.81 -6.24 3.91
C PHE A 78 -4.12 -4.83 4.42
N GLU A 79 -5.33 -4.35 4.19
CA GLU A 79 -5.78 -3.06 4.68
C GLU A 79 -5.77 -2.99 6.21
N ARG A 80 -6.20 -4.05 6.86
CA ARG A 80 -6.19 -4.15 8.32
C ARG A 80 -4.78 -4.04 8.87
N LEU A 81 -3.84 -4.74 8.27
CA LEU A 81 -2.43 -4.72 8.69
C LEU A 81 -1.82 -3.34 8.47
N GLU A 82 -2.09 -2.72 7.33
CA GLU A 82 -1.60 -1.37 7.07
C GLU A 82 -2.18 -0.34 8.04
N LYS A 83 -3.45 -0.50 8.41
CA LYS A 83 -4.11 0.39 9.38
C LYS A 83 -3.50 0.22 10.77
N GLU A 84 -3.28 -1.00 11.22
CA GLU A 84 -2.65 -1.26 12.51
C GLU A 84 -1.23 -0.70 12.57
N TRP A 85 -0.48 -0.89 11.51
CA TRP A 85 0.86 -0.32 11.40
C TRP A 85 0.81 1.20 11.40
N GLY A 86 -0.11 1.78 10.63
CA GLY A 86 -0.25 3.23 10.49
C GLY A 86 -0.58 3.91 11.81
N LYS A 87 -1.43 3.31 12.62
CA LYS A 87 -1.79 3.86 13.95
C LYS A 87 -0.58 4.04 14.85
N LYS A 88 0.43 3.19 14.70
CA LYS A 88 1.65 3.21 15.52
C LYS A 88 2.76 4.05 14.92
N HIS A 89 2.80 4.19 13.59
CA HIS A 89 3.95 4.74 12.88
C HIS A 89 3.64 6.02 12.10
N LEU A 90 2.39 6.43 12.06
CA LEU A 90 2.00 7.65 11.35
C LEU A 90 1.41 8.65 12.32
N LYS A 91 1.81 9.91 12.16
CA LYS A 91 1.28 11.06 12.90
C LYS A 91 1.04 12.21 11.94
N VAL A 92 -0.01 12.99 12.23
CA VAL A 92 -0.23 14.24 11.51
C VAL A 92 0.01 15.40 12.47
N GLN A 93 0.90 16.29 12.09
CA GLN A 93 1.26 17.44 12.89
C GLN A 93 1.48 18.63 11.96
N ASN A 94 0.76 19.73 12.23
CA ASN A 94 0.86 20.95 11.41
C ASN A 94 0.65 20.69 9.92
N ASN A 95 -0.38 19.91 9.60
CA ASN A 95 -0.73 19.54 8.23
C ASN A 95 0.37 18.79 7.48
N THR A 96 1.24 18.11 8.24
CA THR A 96 2.33 17.30 7.69
C THR A 96 2.20 15.89 8.24
N LEU A 97 2.30 14.91 7.34
CA LEU A 97 2.34 13.51 7.73
C LEU A 97 3.75 13.14 8.14
N LEU A 98 3.89 12.63 9.36
CA LEU A 98 5.16 12.13 9.87
C LEU A 98 5.14 10.61 9.82
N ILE A 99 6.20 10.02 9.29
CA ILE A 99 6.39 8.57 9.25
C ILE A 99 7.49 8.23 10.24
N LEU A 100 7.16 7.36 11.19
CA LEU A 100 8.02 7.05 12.33
C LEU A 100 8.46 5.59 12.31
N ASP A 101 9.63 5.32 12.85
CA ASP A 101 10.09 3.95 13.07
C ASP A 101 9.55 3.40 14.41
N ASN A 102 10.02 2.21 14.80
CA ASN A 102 9.57 1.57 16.04
C ASN A 102 9.99 2.33 17.31
N ASN A 103 10.95 3.23 17.21
CA ASN A 103 11.44 4.05 18.31
C ASN A 103 10.90 5.49 18.27
N ASP A 104 9.84 5.73 17.48
CA ASP A 104 9.24 7.04 17.26
C ASP A 104 10.20 8.07 16.64
N THR A 105 11.23 7.60 15.97
CA THR A 105 12.15 8.46 15.21
C THR A 105 11.59 8.73 13.83
N ARG A 106 11.66 9.98 13.39
CA ARG A 106 11.16 10.36 12.06
C ARG A 106 11.98 9.74 10.95
N LEU A 107 11.31 8.98 10.09
CA LEU A 107 11.90 8.46 8.87
C LEU A 107 11.64 9.37 7.69
N ALA A 108 10.49 10.01 7.65
CA ALA A 108 10.10 10.89 6.56
C ALA A 108 9.00 11.84 6.99
N GLU A 109 8.86 12.91 6.22
CA GLU A 109 7.80 13.89 6.36
C GLU A 109 7.15 14.12 5.00
N LEU A 110 5.83 14.22 4.98
CA LEU A 110 5.07 14.49 3.77
C LEU A 110 4.08 15.61 4.04
N PRO A 111 4.32 16.82 3.51
CA PRO A 111 3.35 17.90 3.64
C PRO A 111 2.05 17.53 2.91
N LEU A 112 0.93 17.71 3.57
CA LEU A 112 -0.38 17.42 3.00
C LEU A 112 -0.85 18.61 2.19
N GLN A 113 -1.42 18.35 1.02
CA GLN A 113 -1.80 19.38 0.06
C GLN A 113 -3.30 19.70 0.08
N SER A 114 -4.12 18.81 0.70
CA SER A 114 -5.56 19.00 0.69
C SER A 114 -6.21 18.31 1.89
N LYS A 115 -7.47 18.69 2.15
CA LYS A 115 -8.31 18.01 3.13
C LYS A 115 -8.55 16.55 2.76
N GLU A 116 -8.61 16.25 1.49
CA GLU A 116 -8.83 14.89 1.00
C GLU A 116 -7.67 13.98 1.37
N GLU A 117 -6.44 14.49 1.31
CA GLU A 117 -5.27 13.74 1.76
C GLU A 117 -5.32 13.45 3.25
N LEU A 118 -5.71 14.45 4.04
CA LEU A 118 -5.87 14.28 5.49
C LEU A 118 -6.96 13.24 5.80
N LEU A 119 -8.10 13.34 5.15
CA LEU A 119 -9.20 12.39 5.34
C LEU A 119 -8.79 10.97 4.94
N PHE A 120 -8.05 10.83 3.87
CA PHE A 120 -7.53 9.54 3.46
C PHE A 120 -6.65 8.90 4.55
N ILE A 121 -5.74 9.68 5.13
CA ILE A 121 -4.86 9.19 6.20
C ILE A 121 -5.66 8.77 7.42
N GLN A 122 -6.63 9.58 7.81
CA GLN A 122 -7.48 9.29 8.97
C GLN A 122 -8.32 8.03 8.75
N ASN A 123 -8.90 7.88 7.57
CA ASN A 123 -9.81 6.77 7.28
C ASN A 123 -9.08 5.48 6.94
N TYR A 124 -8.02 5.56 6.14
CA TYR A 124 -7.32 4.38 5.68
C TYR A 124 -6.35 3.82 6.73
N TYR A 125 -5.55 4.70 7.34
CA TYR A 125 -4.56 4.29 8.33
C TYR A 125 -5.03 4.44 9.77
N GLY A 126 -6.21 5.00 9.98
CA GLY A 126 -6.74 5.17 11.33
C GLY A 126 -5.97 6.17 12.18
N VAL A 127 -5.28 7.11 11.56
CA VAL A 127 -4.50 8.13 12.26
C VAL A 127 -5.42 9.20 12.81
N GLN A 128 -5.29 9.48 14.09
CA GLN A 128 -6.04 10.58 14.72
C GLN A 128 -5.37 11.92 14.41
N PRO A 129 -6.17 13.00 14.20
CA PRO A 129 -5.60 14.32 13.94
C PRO A 129 -4.85 14.90 15.13
#